data_8dcfabfb159d42711108aa33d2fcd862
#
_entry.id   8dcfabfb159d42711108aa33d2fcd862
#
_cell.length_a   1.000
_cell.length_b   1.000
_cell.length_c   1.000
_cell.angle_alpha   90.00
_cell.angle_beta   90.00
_cell.angle_gamma   90.00
#
_symmetry.space_group_name_H-M   'P 1'
#
loop_
_entity.id
_entity.type
_entity.pdbx_description
1 polymer ?
#
loop_
_entity_poly.entity_id
_entity_poly.type
_entity_poly.pdbx_seq_one_letter_code
_entity_poly.pdbx_strand_id
1 'polypeptide(L)'
;MPPLGRPGGSHDMLLMIDNYDSFTFNLVQYFGELGAAVKVVRNDEITLAEIEALKPDQLVLSPGPCSPAEAGICVSAIQHFIGKLPILGVCLGHQSIGAALGGRIVRAERQMHGKASQITTDQRGVFKGLPPDFSVIRYHSLVIEQASCPAVLAVSARSEDGEIMGVRHRDLAGTATPLEGVQFHPESILSEHGHAMLKNFLERAL
;
A
#
# COMPACT_ATOMS: atom_id res chain seq x y z
N MET A 1 24.38 -14.55 -25.15
CA MET A 1 23.57 -13.46 -25.70
C MET A 1 22.78 -12.83 -24.57
N PRO A 2 22.94 -11.55 -24.28
CA PRO A 2 22.08 -10.88 -23.30
C PRO A 2 20.67 -10.75 -23.86
N PRO A 3 19.59 -10.79 -23.03
CA PRO A 3 18.24 -10.61 -23.51
C PRO A 3 18.05 -9.19 -24.05
N LEU A 4 17.47 -9.12 -25.24
CA LEU A 4 17.11 -7.87 -25.90
C LEU A 4 16.19 -7.05 -25.00
N GLY A 5 16.61 -5.83 -24.69
CA GLY A 5 15.81 -4.82 -24.00
C GLY A 5 14.50 -4.58 -24.77
N ARG A 6 13.39 -4.47 -24.07
CA ARG A 6 12.11 -4.03 -24.63
C ARG A 6 12.30 -2.65 -25.27
N PRO A 7 11.79 -2.40 -26.49
CA PRO A 7 11.86 -1.10 -27.10
C PRO A 7 11.04 -0.10 -26.28
N GLY A 8 11.60 1.07 -26.06
CA GLY A 8 11.00 2.15 -25.30
C GLY A 8 9.64 2.56 -25.83
N GLY A 9 8.72 2.92 -24.92
CA GLY A 9 7.50 3.62 -25.28
C GLY A 9 6.20 3.18 -24.60
N SER A 10 6.22 2.65 -23.39
CA SER A 10 5.07 2.77 -22.49
C SER A 10 5.59 3.12 -21.11
N HIS A 11 5.34 4.35 -20.68
CA HIS A 11 5.53 4.71 -19.29
C HIS A 11 4.61 3.81 -18.49
N ASP A 12 5.19 2.95 -17.66
CA ASP A 12 4.44 2.11 -16.72
C ASP A 12 3.49 3.02 -15.93
N MET A 13 2.19 2.88 -16.15
CA MET A 13 1.18 3.73 -15.51
C MET A 13 0.83 3.18 -14.15
N LEU A 14 1.07 3.97 -13.11
CA LEU A 14 0.58 3.73 -11.77
C LEU A 14 -0.76 4.43 -11.60
N LEU A 15 -1.82 3.67 -11.30
CA LEU A 15 -3.11 4.24 -10.95
C LEU A 15 -3.17 4.44 -9.43
N MET A 16 -3.38 5.68 -9.01
CA MET A 16 -3.61 6.07 -7.62
C MET A 16 -5.10 6.28 -7.38
N ILE A 17 -5.70 5.48 -6.53
CA ILE A 17 -7.06 5.73 -6.03
C ILE A 17 -6.95 6.69 -4.84
N ASP A 18 -7.46 7.91 -5.04
CA ASP A 18 -7.47 8.95 -4.01
C ASP A 18 -8.69 8.79 -3.10
N ASN A 19 -8.44 8.57 -1.83
CA ASN A 19 -9.45 8.46 -0.78
C ASN A 19 -9.77 9.82 -0.13
N TYR A 20 -9.67 10.93 -0.88
CA TYR A 20 -9.95 12.29 -0.39
C TYR A 20 -9.02 12.69 0.77
N ASP A 21 -7.74 12.36 0.62
CA ASP A 21 -6.74 12.63 1.63
C ASP A 21 -5.74 13.69 1.17
N SER A 22 -5.36 14.59 2.08
CA SER A 22 -4.36 15.63 1.78
C SER A 22 -2.95 15.07 1.53
N PHE A 23 -2.65 13.86 2.03
CA PHE A 23 -1.35 13.19 1.83
C PHE A 23 -1.25 12.43 0.50
N THR A 24 -2.34 12.28 -0.25
CA THR A 24 -2.31 11.57 -1.55
C THR A 24 -1.30 12.20 -2.51
N PHE A 25 -1.25 13.52 -2.58
CA PHE A 25 -0.33 14.20 -3.48
C PHE A 25 1.13 14.08 -3.08
N ASN A 26 1.44 13.88 -1.80
CA ASN A 26 2.80 13.55 -1.36
C ASN A 26 3.24 12.18 -1.88
N LEU A 27 2.33 11.18 -1.86
CA LEU A 27 2.58 9.88 -2.50
C LEU A 27 2.79 10.04 -4.01
N VAL A 28 1.95 10.82 -4.68
CA VAL A 28 2.07 11.11 -6.12
C VAL A 28 3.43 11.73 -6.42
N GLN A 29 3.86 12.70 -5.63
CA GLN A 29 5.16 13.33 -5.77
C GLN A 29 6.31 12.32 -5.60
N TYR A 30 6.29 11.50 -4.56
CA TYR A 30 7.34 10.50 -4.32
C TYR A 30 7.42 9.48 -5.47
N PHE A 31 6.29 8.98 -5.94
CA PHE A 31 6.28 8.08 -7.10
C PHE A 31 6.76 8.77 -8.37
N GLY A 32 6.40 10.04 -8.58
CA GLY A 32 6.90 10.85 -9.69
C GLY A 32 8.42 11.06 -9.65
N GLU A 33 8.97 11.33 -8.47
CA GLU A 33 10.42 11.45 -8.25
C GLU A 33 11.16 10.12 -8.54
N LEU A 34 10.48 8.99 -8.34
CA LEU A 34 10.98 7.65 -8.67
C LEU A 34 10.77 7.27 -10.14
N GLY A 35 10.20 8.16 -10.96
CA GLY A 35 10.04 7.97 -12.40
C GLY A 35 8.73 7.33 -12.83
N ALA A 36 7.77 7.12 -11.92
CA ALA A 36 6.46 6.56 -12.28
C ALA A 36 5.56 7.61 -12.95
N ALA A 37 4.81 7.19 -13.96
CA ALA A 37 3.71 7.98 -14.54
C ALA A 37 2.45 7.72 -13.71
N VAL A 38 2.05 8.67 -12.87
CA VAL A 38 0.94 8.52 -11.94
C VAL A 38 -0.33 9.15 -12.50
N LYS A 39 -1.41 8.36 -12.57
CA LYS A 39 -2.76 8.84 -12.81
C LYS A 39 -3.55 8.78 -11.51
N VAL A 40 -4.15 9.89 -11.10
CA VAL A 40 -4.94 9.99 -9.87
C VAL A 40 -6.42 10.01 -10.24
N VAL A 41 -7.21 9.17 -9.58
CA VAL A 41 -8.68 9.17 -9.66
C VAL A 41 -9.27 9.00 -8.27
N ARG A 42 -10.40 9.64 -7.99
CA ARG A 42 -11.07 9.53 -6.70
C ARG A 42 -11.80 8.19 -6.57
N ASN A 43 -11.95 7.73 -5.35
CA ASN A 43 -12.50 6.41 -5.04
C ASN A 43 -13.97 6.21 -5.43
N ASP A 44 -14.69 7.28 -5.71
CA ASP A 44 -16.10 7.31 -6.12
C ASP A 44 -16.30 7.81 -7.58
N GLU A 45 -15.20 8.08 -8.29
CA GLU A 45 -15.24 8.62 -9.66
C GLU A 45 -14.75 7.63 -10.73
N ILE A 46 -14.58 6.35 -10.37
CA ILE A 46 -14.11 5.31 -11.29
C ILE A 46 -14.78 3.97 -10.99
N THR A 47 -15.02 3.19 -12.02
CA THR A 47 -15.55 1.82 -11.94
C THR A 47 -14.46 0.77 -12.18
N LEU A 48 -14.71 -0.48 -11.79
CA LEU A 48 -13.79 -1.59 -12.07
C LEU A 48 -13.55 -1.77 -13.59
N ALA A 49 -14.59 -1.63 -14.40
CA ALA A 49 -14.49 -1.72 -15.86
C ALA A 49 -13.62 -0.60 -16.45
N GLU A 50 -13.71 0.62 -15.91
CA GLU A 50 -12.86 1.73 -16.33
C GLU A 50 -11.40 1.51 -15.93
N ILE A 51 -11.13 0.93 -14.75
CA ILE A 51 -9.77 0.54 -14.36
C ILE A 51 -9.22 -0.53 -15.33
N GLU A 52 -10.02 -1.53 -15.67
CA GLU A 52 -9.61 -2.54 -16.66
C GLU A 52 -9.30 -1.92 -18.04
N ALA A 53 -10.12 -0.96 -18.47
CA ALA A 53 -9.91 -0.26 -19.75
C ALA A 53 -8.65 0.60 -19.75
N LEU A 54 -8.30 1.20 -18.61
CA LEU A 54 -7.06 1.97 -18.45
C LEU A 54 -5.81 1.11 -18.50
N LYS A 55 -5.89 -0.18 -18.19
CA LYS A 55 -4.77 -1.13 -18.15
C LYS A 55 -3.57 -0.59 -17.36
N PRO A 56 -3.73 -0.19 -16.10
CA PRO A 56 -2.60 0.25 -15.29
C PRO A 56 -1.62 -0.90 -15.06
N ASP A 57 -0.36 -0.57 -14.88
CA ASP A 57 0.69 -1.54 -14.54
C ASP A 57 0.73 -1.83 -13.04
N GLN A 58 0.27 -0.87 -12.23
CA GLN A 58 0.23 -0.94 -10.77
C GLN A 58 -0.95 -0.15 -10.22
N LEU A 59 -1.44 -0.57 -9.05
CA LEU A 59 -2.54 0.06 -8.34
C LEU A 59 -2.08 0.46 -6.94
N VAL A 60 -2.28 1.72 -6.57
CA VAL A 60 -2.03 2.22 -5.22
C VAL A 60 -3.32 2.79 -4.64
N LEU A 61 -3.64 2.40 -3.41
CA LEU A 61 -4.79 2.89 -2.65
C LEU A 61 -4.26 3.85 -1.58
N SER A 62 -4.66 5.11 -1.66
CA SER A 62 -4.14 6.18 -0.80
C SER A 62 -4.64 6.10 0.64
N PRO A 63 -3.99 6.85 1.56
CA PRO A 63 -4.61 7.20 2.83
C PRO A 63 -5.99 7.84 2.64
N GLY A 64 -6.77 7.91 3.69
CA GLY A 64 -8.05 8.57 3.69
C GLY A 64 -8.74 8.57 5.04
N PRO A 65 -9.84 9.32 5.18
CA PRO A 65 -10.64 9.36 6.39
C PRO A 65 -11.55 8.14 6.52
N CYS A 66 -12.17 8.00 7.69
CA CYS A 66 -13.19 7.00 8.00
C CYS A 66 -12.66 5.55 7.96
N SER A 67 -13.41 4.62 7.37
CA SER A 67 -13.10 3.22 7.34
C SER A 67 -13.15 2.64 5.91
N PRO A 68 -12.70 1.40 5.68
CA PRO A 68 -12.82 0.76 4.37
C PRO A 68 -14.25 0.71 3.82
N ALA A 69 -15.27 0.69 4.68
CA ALA A 69 -16.67 0.70 4.26
C ALA A 69 -17.06 1.99 3.54
N GLU A 70 -16.39 3.11 3.84
CA GLU A 70 -16.61 4.41 3.22
C GLU A 70 -15.54 4.77 2.17
N ALA A 71 -14.65 3.84 1.82
CA ALA A 71 -13.54 4.05 0.89
C ALA A 71 -13.93 3.79 -0.59
N GLY A 72 -15.20 3.97 -0.95
CA GLY A 72 -15.67 3.82 -2.32
C GLY A 72 -15.30 2.47 -2.92
N ILE A 73 -14.58 2.49 -4.05
CA ILE A 73 -14.22 1.30 -4.81
C ILE A 73 -13.10 0.45 -4.19
N CYS A 74 -12.40 0.92 -3.14
CA CYS A 74 -11.14 0.31 -2.68
C CYS A 74 -11.24 -1.18 -2.38
N VAL A 75 -12.22 -1.61 -1.58
CA VAL A 75 -12.39 -3.04 -1.23
C VAL A 75 -12.69 -3.88 -2.47
N SER A 76 -13.62 -3.46 -3.32
CA SER A 76 -13.98 -4.17 -4.54
C SER A 76 -12.83 -4.18 -5.56
N ALA A 77 -12.04 -3.11 -5.64
CA ALA A 77 -10.86 -3.07 -6.50
C ALA A 77 -9.80 -4.08 -6.06
N ILE A 78 -9.54 -4.20 -4.76
CA ILE A 78 -8.62 -5.22 -4.25
C ILE A 78 -9.12 -6.62 -4.62
N GLN A 79 -10.40 -6.92 -4.34
CA GLN A 79 -10.99 -8.23 -4.63
C GLN A 79 -10.96 -8.58 -6.12
N HIS A 80 -11.12 -7.59 -7.00
CA HIS A 80 -11.15 -7.79 -8.44
C HIS A 80 -9.74 -7.93 -9.04
N PHE A 81 -8.77 -7.14 -8.57
CA PHE A 81 -7.43 -7.06 -9.16
C PHE A 81 -6.35 -7.87 -8.44
N ILE A 82 -6.67 -8.49 -7.30
CA ILE A 82 -5.74 -9.40 -6.61
C ILE A 82 -5.24 -10.50 -7.55
N GLY A 83 -3.93 -10.68 -7.63
CA GLY A 83 -3.30 -11.62 -8.56
C GLY A 83 -3.27 -11.18 -10.03
N LYS A 84 -3.84 -10.02 -10.37
CA LYS A 84 -3.84 -9.44 -11.71
C LYS A 84 -2.93 -8.23 -11.85
N LEU A 85 -2.84 -7.42 -10.80
CA LEU A 85 -2.00 -6.23 -10.71
C LEU A 85 -1.21 -6.22 -9.41
N PRO A 86 -0.01 -5.64 -9.38
CA PRO A 86 0.64 -5.24 -8.14
C PRO A 86 -0.23 -4.20 -7.42
N ILE A 87 -0.48 -4.41 -6.13
CA ILE A 87 -1.31 -3.51 -5.31
C ILE A 87 -0.56 -3.10 -4.05
N LEU A 88 -0.51 -1.80 -3.79
CA LEU A 88 -0.05 -1.23 -2.52
C LEU A 88 -1.17 -0.45 -1.86
N GLY A 89 -1.50 -0.79 -0.62
CA GLY A 89 -2.40 -0.01 0.23
C GLY A 89 -1.63 0.80 1.27
N VAL A 90 -1.95 2.09 1.41
CA VAL A 90 -1.36 2.98 2.41
C VAL A 90 -2.44 3.46 3.36
N CYS A 91 -2.26 3.25 4.67
CA CYS A 91 -3.18 3.64 5.74
C CYS A 91 -4.59 3.08 5.52
N LEU A 92 -5.55 3.87 5.05
CA LEU A 92 -6.90 3.38 4.69
C LEU A 92 -6.84 2.30 3.61
N GLY A 93 -5.93 2.42 2.64
CA GLY A 93 -5.70 1.39 1.62
C GLY A 93 -5.20 0.06 2.21
N HIS A 94 -4.34 0.10 3.21
CA HIS A 94 -3.90 -1.08 3.96
C HIS A 94 -5.06 -1.74 4.74
N GLN A 95 -5.87 -0.93 5.43
CA GLN A 95 -7.07 -1.42 6.11
C GLN A 95 -8.06 -2.05 5.13
N SER A 96 -8.18 -1.47 3.93
CA SER A 96 -9.01 -2.01 2.85
C SER A 96 -8.53 -3.38 2.38
N ILE A 97 -7.23 -3.65 2.39
CA ILE A 97 -6.69 -4.99 2.13
C ILE A 97 -7.16 -5.99 3.19
N GLY A 98 -7.04 -5.63 4.46
CA GLY A 98 -7.53 -6.47 5.56
C GLY A 98 -9.01 -6.78 5.43
N ALA A 99 -9.84 -5.77 5.18
CA ALA A 99 -11.28 -5.90 5.01
C ALA A 99 -11.66 -6.73 3.78
N ALA A 100 -10.99 -6.50 2.64
CA ALA A 100 -11.24 -7.22 1.38
C ALA A 100 -11.03 -8.73 1.50
N LEU A 101 -10.14 -9.16 2.37
CA LEU A 101 -9.78 -10.57 2.60
C LEU A 101 -10.45 -11.18 3.85
N GLY A 102 -11.38 -10.45 4.47
CA GLY A 102 -12.23 -10.96 5.56
C GLY A 102 -11.76 -10.63 6.98
N GLY A 103 -10.73 -9.79 7.13
CA GLY A 103 -10.30 -9.27 8.42
C GLY A 103 -11.21 -8.18 8.95
N ARG A 104 -11.24 -8.00 10.26
CA ARG A 104 -11.96 -6.90 10.91
C ARG A 104 -11.05 -5.69 11.11
N ILE A 105 -11.61 -4.51 10.91
CA ILE A 105 -10.97 -3.25 11.19
C ILE A 105 -11.56 -2.71 12.48
N VAL A 106 -10.71 -2.50 13.46
CA VAL A 106 -11.10 -2.14 14.82
C VAL A 106 -10.37 -0.87 15.27
N ARG A 107 -10.84 -0.26 16.35
CA ARG A 107 -10.11 0.88 16.96
C ARG A 107 -8.78 0.42 17.50
N ALA A 108 -7.74 1.21 17.20
CA ALA A 108 -6.44 1.07 17.83
C ALA A 108 -6.54 1.33 19.34
N GLU A 109 -5.70 0.67 20.13
CA GLU A 109 -5.62 0.94 21.57
C GLU A 109 -5.22 2.40 21.86
N ARG A 110 -4.39 2.96 20.99
CA ARG A 110 -3.99 4.37 21.05
C ARG A 110 -4.26 5.05 19.71
N GLN A 111 -5.00 6.15 19.76
CA GLN A 111 -5.17 6.99 18.59
C GLN A 111 -3.86 7.69 18.26
N MET A 112 -3.42 7.52 17.01
CA MET A 112 -2.18 8.11 16.51
C MET A 112 -2.49 9.29 15.58
N HIS A 113 -1.87 10.43 15.88
CA HIS A 113 -2.05 11.64 15.09
C HIS A 113 -0.71 12.37 14.92
N GLY A 114 -0.02 12.06 13.83
CA GLY A 114 1.29 12.64 13.52
C GLY A 114 2.41 12.22 14.48
N LYS A 115 2.28 11.07 15.10
CA LYS A 115 3.27 10.56 16.05
C LYS A 115 4.24 9.60 15.38
N ALA A 116 5.51 9.75 15.73
CA ALA A 116 6.54 8.79 15.37
C ALA A 116 6.38 7.51 16.20
N SER A 117 6.57 6.37 15.55
CA SER A 117 6.62 5.05 16.17
C SER A 117 7.75 4.24 15.58
N GLN A 118 8.40 3.44 16.40
CA GLN A 118 9.32 2.43 15.91
C GLN A 118 8.53 1.25 15.35
N ILE A 119 8.94 0.76 14.21
CA ILE A 119 8.43 -0.49 13.65
C ILE A 119 9.54 -1.49 13.49
N THR A 120 9.19 -2.77 13.61
CA THR A 120 10.05 -3.90 13.26
C THR A 120 9.48 -4.58 12.04
N THR A 121 10.29 -4.84 11.03
CA THR A 121 9.90 -5.40 9.74
C THR A 121 10.53 -6.75 9.49
N ASP A 122 9.96 -7.51 8.55
CA ASP A 122 10.51 -8.78 8.07
C ASP A 122 11.56 -8.62 6.96
N GLN A 123 11.90 -7.39 6.58
CA GLN A 123 12.89 -7.04 5.56
C GLN A 123 12.61 -7.64 4.17
N ARG A 124 11.35 -7.90 3.83
CA ARG A 124 10.91 -8.48 2.56
C ARG A 124 9.91 -7.57 1.86
N GLY A 125 9.74 -7.76 0.54
CA GLY A 125 8.82 -6.95 -0.26
C GLY A 125 9.19 -5.47 -0.19
N VAL A 126 8.25 -4.61 0.20
CA VAL A 126 8.51 -3.16 0.34
C VAL A 126 9.60 -2.82 1.36
N PHE A 127 9.90 -3.72 2.29
CA PHE A 127 10.96 -3.54 3.30
C PHE A 127 12.31 -4.15 2.91
N LYS A 128 12.44 -4.69 1.70
CA LYS A 128 13.68 -5.31 1.24
C LYS A 128 14.84 -4.32 1.25
N GLY A 129 15.98 -4.77 1.82
CA GLY A 129 17.20 -3.97 1.89
C GLY A 129 17.18 -2.83 2.90
N LEU A 130 16.09 -2.70 3.68
CA LEU A 130 15.99 -1.70 4.75
C LEU A 130 16.45 -2.29 6.09
N PRO A 131 16.81 -1.43 7.07
CA PRO A 131 17.04 -1.89 8.43
C PRO A 131 15.81 -2.63 8.99
N PRO A 132 15.99 -3.60 9.91
CA PRO A 132 14.85 -4.30 10.52
C PRO A 132 13.95 -3.37 11.33
N ASP A 133 14.53 -2.36 11.96
CA ASP A 133 13.83 -1.41 12.82
C ASP A 133 14.09 0.01 12.34
N PHE A 134 13.03 0.81 12.23
CA PHE A 134 13.11 2.24 11.90
C PHE A 134 11.85 3.01 12.31
N SER A 135 11.93 4.33 12.28
CA SER A 135 10.85 5.22 12.71
C SER A 135 9.94 5.61 11.54
N VAL A 136 8.64 5.59 11.78
CA VAL A 136 7.61 6.00 10.82
C VAL A 136 6.55 6.88 11.47
N ILE A 137 5.84 7.65 10.66
CA ILE A 137 4.75 8.51 11.13
C ILE A 137 3.41 7.81 10.97
N ARG A 138 2.60 7.87 12.02
CA ARG A 138 1.27 7.27 12.09
C ARG A 138 0.20 8.35 12.22
N TYR A 139 -0.86 8.22 11.40
CA TYR A 139 -2.08 9.05 11.44
C TYR A 139 -3.30 8.15 11.33
N HIS A 140 -3.59 7.33 12.34
CA HIS A 140 -4.72 6.42 12.28
C HIS A 140 -5.36 6.19 13.65
N SER A 141 -6.65 5.94 13.65
CA SER A 141 -7.43 5.49 14.80
C SER A 141 -7.95 4.06 14.65
N LEU A 142 -7.81 3.49 13.45
CA LEU A 142 -8.23 2.13 13.12
C LEU A 142 -7.02 1.28 12.72
N VAL A 143 -7.12 -0.03 12.96
CA VAL A 143 -6.10 -1.03 12.63
C VAL A 143 -6.77 -2.33 12.17
N ILE A 144 -6.02 -3.17 11.44
CA ILE A 144 -6.40 -4.55 11.21
C ILE A 144 -6.31 -5.30 12.54
N GLU A 145 -7.41 -5.91 12.96
CA GLU A 145 -7.45 -6.69 14.20
C GLU A 145 -6.56 -7.93 14.09
N GLN A 146 -5.68 -8.12 15.07
CA GLN A 146 -4.76 -9.26 15.09
C GLN A 146 -5.49 -10.60 15.07
N ALA A 147 -6.56 -10.74 15.85
CA ALA A 147 -7.27 -12.00 16.00
C ALA A 147 -8.01 -12.44 14.72
N SER A 148 -8.42 -11.50 13.88
CA SER A 148 -9.13 -11.75 12.61
C SER A 148 -8.26 -11.51 11.38
N CYS A 149 -6.97 -11.24 11.55
CA CYS A 149 -6.08 -11.04 10.40
C CYS A 149 -6.12 -12.27 9.48
N PRO A 150 -6.47 -12.10 8.20
CA PRO A 150 -6.63 -13.22 7.29
C PRO A 150 -5.35 -14.08 7.20
N ALA A 151 -5.50 -15.41 7.22
CA ALA A 151 -4.37 -16.34 7.19
C ALA A 151 -3.51 -16.22 5.93
N VAL A 152 -4.11 -15.75 4.82
CA VAL A 152 -3.40 -15.50 3.56
C VAL A 152 -2.46 -14.29 3.64
N LEU A 153 -2.61 -13.44 4.66
CA LEU A 153 -1.72 -12.32 4.91
C LEU A 153 -0.60 -12.70 5.89
N ALA A 154 0.62 -12.38 5.53
CA ALA A 154 1.72 -12.31 6.46
C ALA A 154 1.76 -10.91 7.07
N VAL A 155 1.94 -10.81 8.38
CA VAL A 155 2.24 -9.54 9.04
C VAL A 155 3.71 -9.24 8.77
N SER A 156 3.97 -8.22 7.96
CA SER A 156 5.31 -7.84 7.49
C SER A 156 5.98 -6.77 8.36
N ALA A 157 5.20 -6.06 9.17
CA ALA A 157 5.71 -5.08 10.13
C ALA A 157 4.78 -4.94 11.34
N ARG A 158 5.38 -4.64 12.49
CA ARG A 158 4.67 -4.33 13.74
C ARG A 158 5.24 -3.09 14.39
N SER A 159 4.40 -2.36 15.08
CA SER A 159 4.83 -1.27 15.95
C SER A 159 5.33 -1.81 17.29
N GLU A 160 5.99 -0.94 18.06
CA GLU A 160 6.49 -1.24 19.41
C GLU A 160 5.37 -1.64 20.40
N ASP A 161 4.14 -1.20 20.17
CA ASP A 161 2.94 -1.58 20.93
C ASP A 161 2.23 -2.82 20.35
N GLY A 162 2.82 -3.48 19.35
CA GLY A 162 2.37 -4.76 18.81
C GLY A 162 1.29 -4.69 17.72
N GLU A 163 0.85 -3.50 17.32
CA GLU A 163 -0.13 -3.34 16.25
C GLU A 163 0.43 -3.74 14.89
N ILE A 164 -0.44 -4.23 14.01
CA ILE A 164 -0.08 -4.57 12.63
C ILE A 164 0.20 -3.28 11.87
N MET A 165 1.45 -3.13 11.39
CA MET A 165 1.91 -1.98 10.62
C MET A 165 2.21 -2.31 9.16
N GLY A 166 2.27 -3.56 8.80
CA GLY A 166 2.43 -4.02 7.43
C GLY A 166 1.85 -5.40 7.22
N VAL A 167 1.29 -5.62 6.03
CA VAL A 167 0.79 -6.93 5.57
C VAL A 167 1.27 -7.21 4.16
N ARG A 168 1.39 -8.50 3.84
CA ARG A 168 1.72 -8.99 2.50
C ARG A 168 0.99 -10.30 2.24
N HIS A 169 0.40 -10.44 1.05
CA HIS A 169 -0.24 -11.70 0.64
C HIS A 169 0.83 -12.78 0.43
N ARG A 170 0.70 -13.91 1.12
CA ARG A 170 1.73 -14.95 1.17
C ARG A 170 2.02 -15.56 -0.20
N ASP A 171 0.96 -15.91 -0.95
CA ASP A 171 1.10 -16.61 -2.22
C ASP A 171 1.48 -15.68 -3.38
N LEU A 172 1.28 -14.36 -3.21
CA LEU A 172 1.64 -13.36 -4.21
C LEU A 172 3.01 -12.72 -3.93
N ALA A 173 3.60 -13.02 -2.78
CA ALA A 173 4.94 -12.55 -2.42
C ALA A 173 5.96 -13.10 -3.43
N GLY A 174 6.76 -12.22 -3.99
CA GLY A 174 7.77 -12.59 -4.97
C GLY A 174 7.24 -12.94 -6.37
N THR A 175 5.96 -12.68 -6.63
CA THR A 175 5.37 -12.82 -7.97
C THR A 175 5.37 -11.47 -8.71
N ALA A 176 4.88 -11.49 -9.96
CA ALA A 176 4.70 -10.26 -10.75
C ALA A 176 3.57 -9.36 -10.23
N THR A 177 2.72 -9.86 -9.33
CA THR A 177 1.51 -9.18 -8.83
C THR A 177 1.43 -9.18 -7.30
N PRO A 178 2.44 -8.64 -6.59
CA PRO A 178 2.42 -8.60 -5.14
C PRO A 178 1.25 -7.76 -4.62
N LEU A 179 0.71 -8.15 -3.45
CA LEU A 179 -0.25 -7.36 -2.69
C LEU A 179 0.36 -7.06 -1.34
N GLU A 180 0.59 -5.79 -1.08
CA GLU A 180 1.21 -5.31 0.15
C GLU A 180 0.46 -4.10 0.72
N GLY A 181 0.54 -3.90 2.02
CA GLY A 181 -0.04 -2.75 2.68
C GLY A 181 0.82 -2.27 3.85
N VAL A 182 0.84 -0.96 4.07
CA VAL A 182 1.48 -0.32 5.21
C VAL A 182 0.49 0.59 5.93
N GLN A 183 0.41 0.49 7.26
CA GLN A 183 -0.52 1.27 8.07
C GLN A 183 -0.04 2.71 8.28
N PHE A 184 1.23 2.94 8.24
CA PHE A 184 1.87 4.23 8.42
C PHE A 184 1.95 5.02 7.10
N HIS A 185 2.50 6.23 7.17
CA HIS A 185 2.62 7.15 6.04
C HIS A 185 4.08 7.21 5.52
N PRO A 186 4.46 6.41 4.50
CA PRO A 186 5.81 6.45 3.93
C PRO A 186 6.10 7.79 3.23
N GLU A 187 5.08 8.52 2.81
CA GLU A 187 5.17 9.81 2.14
C GLU A 187 5.41 10.99 3.10
N SER A 188 5.30 10.76 4.40
CA SER A 188 5.67 11.77 5.39
C SER A 188 7.18 11.97 5.40
N ILE A 189 7.62 13.22 5.35
CA ILE A 189 9.04 13.57 5.41
C ILE A 189 9.73 13.08 6.69
N LEU A 190 8.95 12.88 7.75
CA LEU A 190 9.44 12.38 9.04
C LEU A 190 9.43 10.85 9.14
N SER A 191 8.90 10.14 8.15
CA SER A 191 9.05 8.68 8.05
C SER A 191 10.38 8.35 7.41
N GLU A 192 11.13 7.46 8.04
CA GLU A 192 12.40 6.97 7.48
C GLU A 192 12.13 6.03 6.30
N HIS A 193 13.03 6.04 5.32
CA HIS A 193 13.06 5.12 4.18
C HIS A 193 11.82 5.15 3.26
N GLY A 194 11.00 6.20 3.27
CA GLY A 194 9.78 6.28 2.48
C GLY A 194 10.00 6.05 0.99
N HIS A 195 10.93 6.76 0.37
CA HIS A 195 11.27 6.58 -1.05
C HIS A 195 11.76 5.14 -1.36
N ALA A 196 12.58 4.57 -0.49
CA ALA A 196 13.08 3.21 -0.69
C ALA A 196 11.96 2.17 -0.66
N MET A 197 10.99 2.30 0.25
CA MET A 197 9.81 1.43 0.29
C MET A 197 8.98 1.54 -0.99
N LEU A 198 8.69 2.75 -1.44
CA LEU A 198 7.92 2.97 -2.67
C LEU A 198 8.67 2.51 -3.92
N LYS A 199 9.99 2.68 -3.94
CA LYS A 199 10.85 2.11 -5.00
C LYS A 199 10.79 0.59 -5.03
N ASN A 200 10.86 -0.06 -3.88
CA ASN A 200 10.74 -1.52 -3.77
C ASN A 200 9.41 -2.00 -4.35
N PHE A 201 8.31 -1.28 -4.10
CA PHE A 201 7.02 -1.61 -4.69
C PHE A 201 7.04 -1.45 -6.22
N LEU A 202 7.57 -0.34 -6.75
CA LEU A 202 7.67 -0.11 -8.20
C LEU A 202 8.49 -1.21 -8.90
N GLU A 203 9.58 -1.63 -8.28
CA GLU A 203 10.47 -2.65 -8.81
C GLU A 203 9.98 -4.08 -8.52
N ARG A 204 8.88 -4.24 -7.79
CA ARG A 204 8.33 -5.53 -7.37
C ARG A 204 9.39 -6.36 -6.63
N ALA A 205 10.04 -5.75 -5.65
CA ALA A 205 11.14 -6.35 -4.91
C ALA A 205 10.74 -7.69 -4.28
N LEU A 206 11.57 -8.70 -4.48
CA LEU A 206 11.36 -10.07 -4.03
C LEU A 206 12.00 -10.29 -2.65
#